data_148bb36e74310d57365af02d733bdd09
#
_entry.id   148bb36e74310d57365af02d733bdd09
#
_cell.length_a   1.000
_cell.length_b   1.000
_cell.length_c   1.000
_cell.angle_alpha   90.00
_cell.angle_beta   90.00
_cell.angle_gamma   90.00
#
_symmetry.space_group_name_H-M   'P 1'
#
loop_
_entity.id
_entity.type
_entity.pdbx_description
1 polymer ?
#
loop_
_entity_poly.entity_id
_entity_poly.type
_entity_poly.pdbx_seq_one_letter_code
_entity_poly.pdbx_strand_id
1 'polypeptide(L)'
;MMGFLTAEQPVKPIADQSQINATYHYWRLHLMLSMYAGYAVFYFTRKSLNFAMPAMLSDLGLAHSDIGFLGTLFYITYGLSKFVSGMVSDRSKPSYFMGLGLIATGVINIAFGLSSSLVMFATLWTLNAFFQGWGWPPCAKLLNTWYSRSERGFWWSIWNTCHNLSGALIPIVIGFTAMTWGWRYGFILPGLLAIIVGGVLCFRMQDKPTSMGLPSVGQWRHDELEKRHEQEGKGLNFKSILTTYVLGNKYIWLLCSSYFLVYVVRTAINDWGNLYLVQQHGFELFSANAAVSMFEIGGFLGSLFGGWGSDRFFHGNRAPMNLIFALGIFASVTALWLTPLDNFIVLSGCFFSIGFFVFGPQMMIGMAAAECSHKEAAGTATGFVGLFGYLGAALASYPLTLIIEQFSWEGFFSVITLSAACISLLILPFVKAQQRAETLSSP
;
A
#
# COMPACT_ATOMS: atom_id res chain seq x y z
N MET A 1 20.60 -15.48 17.29
CA MET A 1 21.46 -14.42 16.74
C MET A 1 20.74 -13.10 16.38
N MET A 2 19.43 -12.96 16.57
CA MET A 2 18.70 -11.73 16.23
C MET A 2 17.92 -11.13 17.41
N GLY A 3 18.49 -11.17 18.62
CA GLY A 3 17.82 -10.67 19.84
C GLY A 3 17.40 -9.19 19.79
N PHE A 4 18.10 -8.35 19.03
CA PHE A 4 17.76 -6.92 18.85
C PHE A 4 16.52 -6.69 17.99
N LEU A 5 16.11 -7.68 17.17
CA LEU A 5 14.88 -7.63 16.37
C LEU A 5 13.65 -8.15 17.10
N THR A 6 13.81 -8.83 18.26
CA THR A 6 12.65 -9.39 18.98
C THR A 6 11.77 -8.29 19.57
N ALA A 7 10.45 -8.52 19.54
CA ALA A 7 9.45 -7.60 20.12
C ALA A 7 9.75 -7.31 21.60
N GLU A 8 9.48 -6.08 22.04
CA GLU A 8 9.75 -5.63 23.39
C GLU A 8 8.82 -6.29 24.41
N GLN A 9 9.38 -6.61 25.60
CA GLN A 9 8.60 -7.17 26.70
C GLN A 9 7.87 -6.06 27.46
N PRO A 10 6.71 -6.36 28.06
CA PRO A 10 5.99 -5.40 28.90
C PRO A 10 6.83 -4.93 30.10
N VAL A 11 6.75 -3.65 30.42
CA VAL A 11 7.40 -3.00 31.58
C VAL A 11 6.37 -2.76 32.66
N LYS A 12 6.80 -2.43 33.90
CA LYS A 12 5.91 -2.10 35.03
C LYS A 12 4.94 -1.00 34.64
N PRO A 13 3.63 -1.16 34.93
CA PRO A 13 2.61 -0.16 34.57
C PRO A 13 2.85 1.18 35.24
N ILE A 14 2.60 2.26 34.48
CA ILE A 14 2.52 3.63 35.01
C ILE A 14 1.18 3.78 35.74
N ALA A 15 1.20 4.35 36.94
CA ALA A 15 -0.01 4.52 37.76
C ALA A 15 -0.72 5.88 37.55
N ASP A 16 0.02 6.92 37.16
CA ASP A 16 -0.53 8.25 36.96
C ASP A 16 -1.28 8.39 35.62
N GLN A 17 -2.60 8.63 35.72
CA GLN A 17 -3.46 8.80 34.55
C GLN A 17 -3.11 10.03 33.68
N SER A 18 -2.65 11.10 34.29
CA SER A 18 -2.22 12.30 33.55
C SER A 18 -0.99 12.00 32.70
N GLN A 19 -0.01 11.30 33.28
CA GLN A 19 1.20 10.86 32.59
C GLN A 19 0.87 9.86 31.49
N ILE A 20 -0.05 8.92 31.72
CA ILE A 20 -0.53 7.97 30.71
C ILE A 20 -1.07 8.74 29.50
N ASN A 21 -2.00 9.69 29.71
CA ASN A 21 -2.63 10.43 28.63
C ASN A 21 -1.61 11.26 27.84
N ALA A 22 -0.72 11.99 28.50
CA ALA A 22 0.32 12.80 27.88
C ALA A 22 1.25 11.91 27.01
N THR A 23 1.69 10.77 27.56
CA THR A 23 2.57 9.83 26.87
C THR A 23 1.89 9.20 25.67
N TYR A 24 0.61 8.81 25.77
CA TYR A 24 -0.17 8.28 24.65
C TYR A 24 -0.29 9.29 23.50
N HIS A 25 -0.69 10.55 23.81
CA HIS A 25 -0.82 11.60 22.78
C HIS A 25 0.50 11.87 22.08
N TYR A 26 1.59 11.97 22.84
CA TYR A 26 2.93 12.19 22.29
C TYR A 26 3.34 11.06 21.34
N TRP A 27 3.27 9.79 21.79
CA TRP A 27 3.75 8.67 20.99
C TRP A 27 2.85 8.36 19.80
N ARG A 28 1.55 8.51 19.91
CA ARG A 28 0.65 8.33 18.75
C ARG A 28 0.99 9.28 17.61
N LEU A 29 1.17 10.57 17.91
CA LEU A 29 1.57 11.54 16.88
C LEU A 29 2.98 11.24 16.34
N HIS A 30 3.90 10.91 17.23
CA HIS A 30 5.29 10.62 16.90
C HIS A 30 5.43 9.40 15.96
N LEU A 31 4.70 8.33 16.28
CA LEU A 31 4.66 7.12 15.46
C LEU A 31 3.97 7.37 14.13
N MET A 32 2.86 8.13 14.12
CA MET A 32 2.19 8.50 12.88
C MET A 32 3.12 9.25 11.93
N LEU A 33 3.81 10.28 12.41
CA LEU A 33 4.76 11.06 11.61
C LEU A 33 5.94 10.18 11.13
N SER A 34 6.45 9.31 11.99
CA SER A 34 7.55 8.40 11.64
C SER A 34 7.14 7.38 10.57
N MET A 35 5.99 6.74 10.73
CA MET A 35 5.44 5.81 9.74
C MET A 35 5.14 6.52 8.41
N TYR A 36 4.57 7.72 8.47
CA TYR A 36 4.23 8.52 7.30
C TYR A 36 5.48 8.89 6.51
N ALA A 37 6.47 9.50 7.17
CA ALA A 37 7.72 9.90 6.54
C ALA A 37 8.50 8.68 6.01
N GLY A 38 8.64 7.63 6.81
CA GLY A 38 9.36 6.43 6.41
C GLY A 38 8.73 5.74 5.21
N TYR A 39 7.40 5.59 5.19
CA TYR A 39 6.71 4.95 4.08
C TYR A 39 6.68 5.83 2.82
N ALA A 40 6.61 7.15 2.98
CA ALA A 40 6.79 8.09 1.88
C ALA A 40 8.15 7.92 1.20
N VAL A 41 9.23 7.79 1.98
CA VAL A 41 10.59 7.60 1.43
C VAL A 41 10.75 6.22 0.78
N PHE A 42 10.08 5.17 1.26
CA PHE A 42 10.01 3.89 0.55
C PHE A 42 9.46 4.06 -0.88
N TYR A 43 8.47 4.94 -1.07
CA TYR A 43 7.93 5.22 -2.40
C TYR A 43 8.93 5.90 -3.31
N PHE A 44 9.76 6.81 -2.80
CA PHE A 44 10.83 7.44 -3.60
C PHE A 44 11.80 6.39 -4.17
N THR A 45 12.26 5.45 -3.34
CA THR A 45 13.17 4.38 -3.77
C THR A 45 12.49 3.28 -4.61
N ARG A 46 11.16 3.26 -4.68
CA ARG A 46 10.36 2.33 -5.49
C ARG A 46 10.05 2.85 -6.87
N LYS A 47 9.69 4.13 -6.97
CA LYS A 47 9.16 4.74 -8.19
C LYS A 47 10.22 5.47 -9.02
N SER A 48 11.46 5.55 -8.56
CA SER A 48 12.57 6.19 -9.28
C SER A 48 12.73 5.64 -10.69
N LEU A 49 12.61 4.33 -10.90
CA LEU A 49 12.75 3.69 -12.22
C LEU A 49 11.71 4.23 -13.22
N ASN A 50 10.45 4.38 -12.82
CA ASN A 50 9.38 4.80 -13.73
C ASN A 50 9.65 6.20 -14.35
N PHE A 51 10.20 7.11 -13.55
CA PHE A 51 10.44 8.50 -13.97
C PHE A 51 11.84 8.75 -14.55
N ALA A 52 12.82 7.92 -14.18
CA ALA A 52 14.16 7.94 -14.78
C ALA A 52 14.24 7.14 -16.10
N MET A 53 13.26 6.26 -16.38
CA MET A 53 13.22 5.32 -17.49
C MET A 53 13.53 5.97 -18.86
N PRO A 54 12.89 7.07 -19.30
CA PRO A 54 13.15 7.63 -20.63
C PRO A 54 14.61 8.04 -20.83
N ALA A 55 15.21 8.68 -19.81
CA ALA A 55 16.60 9.08 -19.86
C ALA A 55 17.56 7.87 -19.81
N MET A 56 17.18 6.83 -19.07
CA MET A 56 17.94 5.60 -18.94
C MET A 56 17.96 4.79 -20.25
N LEU A 57 16.81 4.70 -20.94
CA LEU A 57 16.68 4.05 -22.25
C LEU A 57 17.56 4.71 -23.30
N SER A 58 17.57 6.05 -23.35
CA SER A 58 18.39 6.81 -24.32
C SER A 58 19.88 6.73 -24.04
N ASP A 59 20.30 6.73 -22.75
CA ASP A 59 21.71 6.71 -22.37
C ASP A 59 22.36 5.32 -22.53
N LEU A 60 21.61 4.26 -22.25
CA LEU A 60 22.13 2.89 -22.20
C LEU A 60 21.71 2.02 -23.39
N GLY A 61 20.85 2.51 -24.28
CA GLY A 61 20.35 1.75 -25.43
C GLY A 61 19.52 0.54 -25.05
N LEU A 62 18.82 0.56 -23.90
CA LEU A 62 17.97 -0.51 -23.44
C LEU A 62 16.66 -0.53 -24.22
N ALA A 63 16.06 -1.74 -24.39
CA ALA A 63 14.73 -1.91 -24.96
C ALA A 63 13.64 -1.65 -23.91
N HIS A 64 12.43 -1.29 -24.36
CA HIS A 64 11.25 -1.17 -23.49
C HIS A 64 10.92 -2.49 -22.77
N SER A 65 11.14 -3.63 -23.45
CA SER A 65 10.98 -4.96 -22.85
C SER A 65 11.91 -5.21 -21.66
N ASP A 66 13.13 -4.63 -21.66
CA ASP A 66 14.05 -4.78 -20.53
C ASP A 66 13.47 -4.13 -19.28
N ILE A 67 12.90 -2.92 -19.43
CA ILE A 67 12.25 -2.21 -18.32
C ILE A 67 10.96 -2.95 -17.86
N GLY A 68 10.16 -3.45 -18.81
CA GLY A 68 8.99 -4.28 -18.50
C GLY A 68 9.35 -5.52 -17.69
N PHE A 69 10.47 -6.17 -18.03
CA PHE A 69 11.01 -7.30 -17.27
C PHE A 69 11.40 -6.90 -15.84
N LEU A 70 12.11 -5.78 -15.65
CA LEU A 70 12.43 -5.27 -14.32
C LEU A 70 11.17 -4.99 -13.49
N GLY A 71 10.12 -4.43 -14.10
CA GLY A 71 8.83 -4.18 -13.44
C GLY A 71 8.14 -5.47 -12.97
N THR A 72 8.10 -6.49 -13.83
CA THR A 72 7.51 -7.79 -13.48
C THR A 72 8.26 -8.47 -12.34
N LEU A 73 9.60 -8.51 -12.41
CA LEU A 73 10.45 -9.03 -11.32
C LEU A 73 10.18 -8.30 -10.02
N PHE A 74 10.05 -6.96 -10.08
CA PHE A 74 9.76 -6.14 -8.92
C PHE A 74 8.43 -6.53 -8.28
N TYR A 75 7.34 -6.58 -9.04
CA TYR A 75 6.01 -6.85 -8.49
C TYR A 75 5.91 -8.24 -7.87
N ILE A 76 6.44 -9.27 -8.52
CA ILE A 76 6.45 -10.63 -7.98
C ILE A 76 7.27 -10.70 -6.68
N THR A 77 8.49 -10.19 -6.71
CA THR A 77 9.40 -10.25 -5.55
C THR A 77 8.85 -9.42 -4.39
N TYR A 78 8.31 -8.23 -4.66
CA TYR A 78 7.71 -7.39 -3.65
C TYR A 78 6.48 -8.04 -3.00
N GLY A 79 5.61 -8.68 -3.80
CA GLY A 79 4.46 -9.42 -3.29
C GLY A 79 4.85 -10.55 -2.36
N LEU A 80 5.81 -11.38 -2.77
CA LEU A 80 6.37 -12.46 -1.95
C LEU A 80 7.02 -11.92 -0.68
N SER A 81 7.85 -10.88 -0.82
CA SER A 81 8.50 -10.25 0.32
C SER A 81 7.50 -9.66 1.30
N LYS A 82 6.43 -9.01 0.82
CA LYS A 82 5.40 -8.42 1.67
C LYS A 82 4.70 -9.48 2.53
N PHE A 83 4.49 -10.68 2.00
CA PHE A 83 3.96 -11.79 2.77
C PHE A 83 4.96 -12.31 3.81
N VAL A 84 6.18 -12.63 3.40
CA VAL A 84 7.24 -13.11 4.31
C VAL A 84 7.54 -12.07 5.39
N SER A 85 7.68 -10.81 5.01
CA SER A 85 7.95 -9.72 5.96
C SER A 85 6.78 -9.46 6.91
N GLY A 86 5.54 -9.74 6.50
CA GLY A 86 4.38 -9.73 7.39
C GLY A 86 4.55 -10.70 8.55
N MET A 87 4.93 -11.94 8.25
CA MET A 87 5.18 -12.97 9.24
C MET A 87 6.32 -12.63 10.21
N VAL A 88 7.41 -12.03 9.69
CA VAL A 88 8.58 -11.65 10.50
C VAL A 88 8.29 -10.38 11.31
N SER A 89 7.59 -9.40 10.74
CA SER A 89 7.26 -8.13 11.37
C SER A 89 6.41 -8.28 12.63
N ASP A 90 5.46 -9.24 12.65
CA ASP A 90 4.60 -9.48 13.82
C ASP A 90 5.42 -9.83 15.07
N ARG A 91 6.61 -10.39 14.89
CA ARG A 91 7.55 -10.81 15.97
C ARG A 91 8.73 -9.88 16.16
N SER A 92 8.88 -8.89 15.28
CA SER A 92 10.02 -7.97 15.26
C SER A 92 9.66 -6.62 15.88
N LYS A 93 10.68 -5.88 16.33
CA LYS A 93 10.55 -4.45 16.65
C LYS A 93 10.29 -3.66 15.37
N PRO A 94 9.18 -2.93 15.26
CA PRO A 94 8.85 -2.16 14.06
C PRO A 94 9.93 -1.15 13.67
N SER A 95 10.61 -0.54 14.66
CA SER A 95 11.69 0.43 14.45
C SER A 95 12.83 -0.14 13.63
N TYR A 96 13.41 -1.26 14.08
CA TYR A 96 14.52 -1.90 13.38
C TYR A 96 14.07 -2.55 12.08
N PHE A 97 12.89 -3.17 12.07
CA PHE A 97 12.41 -3.83 10.87
C PHE A 97 12.18 -2.85 9.72
N MET A 98 11.45 -1.77 9.97
CA MET A 98 11.19 -0.73 8.98
C MET A 98 12.45 0.08 8.65
N GLY A 99 13.22 0.47 9.69
CA GLY A 99 14.43 1.28 9.52
C GLY A 99 15.51 0.57 8.72
N LEU A 100 15.84 -0.68 9.05
CA LEU A 100 16.84 -1.47 8.31
C LEU A 100 16.38 -1.78 6.88
N GLY A 101 15.07 -2.08 6.68
CA GLY A 101 14.51 -2.24 5.35
C GLY A 101 14.72 -0.99 4.49
N LEU A 102 14.48 0.19 5.06
CA LEU A 102 14.66 1.46 4.36
C LEU A 102 16.14 1.78 4.07
N ILE A 103 17.04 1.51 5.02
CA ILE A 103 18.49 1.64 4.79
C ILE A 103 18.94 0.71 3.66
N ALA A 104 18.50 -0.56 3.67
CA ALA A 104 18.84 -1.51 2.63
C ALA A 104 18.37 -1.06 1.25
N THR A 105 17.12 -0.59 1.11
CA THR A 105 16.63 -0.03 -0.16
C THR A 105 17.44 1.19 -0.58
N GLY A 106 17.87 2.02 0.36
CA GLY A 106 18.71 3.18 0.09
C GLY A 106 20.07 2.80 -0.51
N VAL A 107 20.77 1.87 0.14
CA VAL A 107 22.08 1.34 -0.36
C VAL A 107 21.91 0.71 -1.75
N ILE A 108 20.86 -0.10 -1.94
CA ILE A 108 20.60 -0.76 -3.23
C ILE A 108 20.28 0.27 -4.33
N ASN A 109 19.52 1.32 -4.03
CA ASN A 109 19.25 2.38 -5.01
C ASN A 109 20.51 3.13 -5.41
N ILE A 110 21.41 3.42 -4.48
CA ILE A 110 22.71 4.03 -4.80
C ILE A 110 23.51 3.09 -5.71
N ALA A 111 23.61 1.80 -5.37
CA ALA A 111 24.29 0.81 -6.21
C ALA A 111 23.65 0.69 -7.59
N PHE A 112 22.31 0.76 -7.71
CA PHE A 112 21.58 0.78 -8.97
C PHE A 112 21.98 1.99 -9.83
N GLY A 113 21.99 3.18 -9.24
CA GLY A 113 22.40 4.41 -9.93
C GLY A 113 23.86 4.40 -10.42
N LEU A 114 24.73 3.63 -9.78
CA LEU A 114 26.13 3.46 -10.17
C LEU A 114 26.36 2.33 -11.18
N SER A 115 25.33 1.54 -11.48
CA SER A 115 25.44 0.40 -12.41
C SER A 115 25.17 0.81 -13.86
N SER A 116 25.51 -0.11 -14.81
CA SER A 116 25.29 0.07 -16.26
C SER A 116 24.91 -1.25 -16.97
N SER A 117 24.86 -2.36 -16.25
CA SER A 117 24.55 -3.69 -16.81
C SER A 117 23.12 -4.09 -16.51
N LEU A 118 22.39 -4.63 -17.51
CA LEU A 118 21.02 -5.13 -17.34
C LEU A 118 20.92 -6.21 -16.25
N VAL A 119 21.89 -7.12 -16.18
CA VAL A 119 21.95 -8.17 -15.15
C VAL A 119 22.07 -7.55 -13.75
N MET A 120 22.92 -6.53 -13.60
CA MET A 120 23.07 -5.81 -12.34
C MET A 120 21.80 -5.06 -11.99
N PHE A 121 21.15 -4.38 -12.95
CA PHE A 121 19.85 -3.74 -12.74
C PHE A 121 18.78 -4.74 -12.28
N ALA A 122 18.66 -5.90 -12.94
CA ALA A 122 17.71 -6.93 -12.57
C ALA A 122 17.96 -7.44 -11.14
N THR A 123 19.21 -7.72 -10.80
CA THR A 123 19.60 -8.21 -9.47
C THR A 123 19.31 -7.17 -8.39
N LEU A 124 19.77 -5.93 -8.57
CA LEU A 124 19.58 -4.86 -7.59
C LEU A 124 18.11 -4.47 -7.47
N TRP A 125 17.36 -4.45 -8.58
CA TRP A 125 15.94 -4.11 -8.53
C TRP A 125 15.09 -5.19 -7.85
N THR A 126 15.47 -6.46 -8.02
CA THR A 126 14.87 -7.59 -7.29
C THR A 126 15.19 -7.50 -5.79
N LEU A 127 16.43 -7.20 -5.41
CA LEU A 127 16.79 -6.97 -4.01
C LEU A 127 16.07 -5.73 -3.43
N ASN A 128 15.96 -4.65 -4.19
CA ASN A 128 15.17 -3.49 -3.78
C ASN A 128 13.72 -3.90 -3.49
N ALA A 129 13.08 -4.64 -4.39
CA ALA A 129 11.72 -5.14 -4.22
C ALA A 129 11.55 -5.98 -2.95
N PHE A 130 12.53 -6.81 -2.63
CA PHE A 130 12.52 -7.61 -1.40
C PHE A 130 12.50 -6.71 -0.15
N PHE A 131 13.39 -5.75 -0.02
CA PHE A 131 13.43 -4.85 1.15
C PHE A 131 12.29 -3.83 1.16
N GLN A 132 11.72 -3.49 0.02
CA GLN A 132 10.50 -2.68 -0.07
C GLN A 132 9.31 -3.32 0.66
N GLY A 133 9.23 -4.65 0.70
CA GLY A 133 8.22 -5.39 1.43
C GLY A 133 8.25 -5.18 2.96
N TRP A 134 9.35 -4.65 3.50
CA TRP A 134 9.53 -4.40 4.93
C TRP A 134 8.85 -3.12 5.43
N GLY A 135 8.30 -2.31 4.55
CA GLY A 135 7.67 -1.04 4.91
C GLY A 135 6.24 -1.16 5.47
N TRP A 136 5.36 -1.89 4.77
CA TRP A 136 3.93 -1.95 5.09
C TRP A 136 3.58 -2.72 6.37
N PRO A 137 4.08 -3.96 6.61
CA PRO A 137 3.64 -4.77 7.74
C PRO A 137 3.89 -4.14 9.11
N PRO A 138 5.05 -3.49 9.38
CA PRO A 138 5.26 -2.77 10.63
C PRO A 138 4.26 -1.65 10.87
N CYS A 139 3.89 -0.90 9.81
CA CYS A 139 2.89 0.15 9.91
C CYS A 139 1.50 -0.40 10.25
N ALA A 140 1.10 -1.51 9.60
CA ALA A 140 -0.16 -2.19 9.93
C ALA A 140 -0.18 -2.68 11.39
N LYS A 141 0.92 -3.24 11.88
CA LYS A 141 1.08 -3.64 13.29
C LYS A 141 0.92 -2.46 14.23
N LEU A 142 1.61 -1.34 13.98
CA LEU A 142 1.55 -0.15 14.83
C LEU A 142 0.17 0.51 14.83
N LEU A 143 -0.48 0.61 13.66
CA LEU A 143 -1.84 1.13 13.56
C LEU A 143 -2.83 0.28 14.35
N ASN A 144 -2.66 -1.04 14.38
CA ASN A 144 -3.51 -1.93 15.16
C ASN A 144 -3.22 -1.91 16.67
N THR A 145 -2.00 -1.61 17.09
CA THR A 145 -1.63 -1.63 18.51
C THR A 145 -1.80 -0.29 19.22
N TRP A 146 -1.69 0.84 18.50
CA TRP A 146 -1.74 2.20 19.08
C TRP A 146 -3.08 2.93 18.83
N TYR A 147 -3.94 2.41 17.93
CA TYR A 147 -5.23 3.03 17.61
C TYR A 147 -6.36 2.02 17.78
N SER A 148 -7.39 2.41 18.55
CA SER A 148 -8.58 1.61 18.80
C SER A 148 -9.40 1.44 17.51
N ARG A 149 -10.18 0.37 17.42
CA ARG A 149 -11.05 0.06 16.28
C ARG A 149 -11.97 1.24 15.90
N SER A 150 -12.48 1.96 16.88
CA SER A 150 -13.39 3.09 16.70
C SER A 150 -12.78 4.29 15.96
N GLU A 151 -11.46 4.45 15.96
CA GLU A 151 -10.74 5.57 15.32
C GLU A 151 -9.70 5.12 14.28
N ARG A 152 -9.46 3.82 14.18
CA ARG A 152 -8.40 3.24 13.35
C ARG A 152 -8.57 3.55 11.88
N GLY A 153 -9.81 3.56 11.37
CA GLY A 153 -10.11 3.87 9.97
C GLY A 153 -9.63 5.25 9.57
N PHE A 154 -9.89 6.25 10.40
CA PHE A 154 -9.45 7.62 10.17
C PHE A 154 -7.91 7.73 10.17
N TRP A 155 -7.23 7.19 11.18
CA TRP A 155 -5.78 7.24 11.29
C TRP A 155 -5.07 6.43 10.19
N TRP A 156 -5.65 5.28 9.82
CA TRP A 156 -5.15 4.49 8.72
C TRP A 156 -5.28 5.24 7.39
N SER A 157 -6.40 5.92 7.15
CA SER A 157 -6.58 6.72 5.94
C SER A 157 -5.58 7.87 5.84
N ILE A 158 -5.33 8.59 6.95
CA ILE A 158 -4.28 9.62 7.01
C ILE A 158 -2.92 9.02 6.63
N TRP A 159 -2.53 7.93 7.31
CA TRP A 159 -1.26 7.28 7.00
C TRP A 159 -1.19 6.81 5.54
N ASN A 160 -2.26 6.28 5.01
CA ASN A 160 -2.28 5.75 3.64
C ASN A 160 -2.04 6.84 2.58
N THR A 161 -2.35 8.11 2.86
CA THR A 161 -2.09 9.21 1.92
C THR A 161 -0.60 9.49 1.67
N CYS A 162 0.30 8.95 2.50
CA CYS A 162 1.74 9.17 2.34
C CYS A 162 2.27 8.73 0.98
N HIS A 163 1.70 7.66 0.40
CA HIS A 163 2.12 7.19 -0.91
C HIS A 163 1.58 8.05 -2.06
N ASN A 164 0.38 8.62 -1.92
CA ASN A 164 -0.16 9.57 -2.90
C ASN A 164 0.64 10.88 -2.90
N LEU A 165 0.97 11.40 -1.70
CA LEU A 165 1.83 12.58 -1.58
C LEU A 165 3.20 12.32 -2.22
N SER A 166 3.80 11.17 -1.95
CA SER A 166 5.05 10.78 -2.59
C SER A 166 4.89 10.63 -4.10
N GLY A 167 3.82 9.97 -4.56
CA GLY A 167 3.51 9.80 -5.98
C GLY A 167 3.38 11.13 -6.73
N ALA A 168 2.90 12.18 -6.07
CA ALA A 168 2.85 13.53 -6.65
C ALA A 168 4.22 14.23 -6.66
N LEU A 169 5.07 13.99 -5.66
CA LEU A 169 6.39 14.64 -5.54
C LEU A 169 7.48 13.96 -6.36
N ILE A 170 7.46 12.64 -6.48
CA ILE A 170 8.51 11.86 -7.16
C ILE A 170 8.75 12.30 -8.60
N PRO A 171 7.73 12.50 -9.47
CA PRO A 171 7.95 12.95 -10.85
C PRO A 171 8.71 14.27 -10.92
N ILE A 172 8.40 15.20 -10.01
CA ILE A 172 9.04 16.52 -9.94
C ILE A 172 10.51 16.36 -9.53
N VAL A 173 10.75 15.65 -8.43
CA VAL A 173 12.12 15.48 -7.89
C VAL A 173 13.00 14.68 -8.87
N ILE A 174 12.52 13.53 -9.34
CA ILE A 174 13.29 12.67 -10.25
C ILE A 174 13.44 13.31 -11.62
N GLY A 175 12.38 13.94 -12.14
CA GLY A 175 12.45 14.67 -13.42
C GLY A 175 13.47 15.80 -13.36
N PHE A 176 13.44 16.63 -12.31
CA PHE A 176 14.41 17.70 -12.11
C PHE A 176 15.85 17.18 -12.00
N THR A 177 16.06 16.15 -11.18
CA THR A 177 17.40 15.57 -10.99
C THR A 177 17.94 14.90 -12.25
N ALA A 178 17.06 14.20 -13.00
CA ALA A 178 17.44 13.56 -14.26
C ALA A 178 17.83 14.58 -15.35
N MET A 179 17.14 15.72 -15.40
CA MET A 179 17.43 16.79 -16.36
C MET A 179 18.70 17.57 -16.02
N THR A 180 18.98 17.80 -14.72
CA THR A 180 20.09 18.67 -14.29
C THR A 180 21.39 17.92 -14.08
N TRP A 181 21.35 16.73 -13.50
CA TRP A 181 22.53 15.94 -13.10
C TRP A 181 22.59 14.55 -13.73
N GLY A 182 21.57 14.17 -14.50
CA GLY A 182 21.46 12.87 -15.13
C GLY A 182 20.62 11.87 -14.31
N TRP A 183 20.10 10.85 -14.99
CA TRP A 183 19.15 9.88 -14.43
C TRP A 183 19.69 9.10 -13.21
N ARG A 184 21.02 8.94 -13.11
CA ARG A 184 21.67 8.24 -11.98
C ARG A 184 21.38 8.90 -10.64
N TYR A 185 21.34 10.23 -10.60
CA TYR A 185 20.99 10.98 -9.40
C TYR A 185 19.52 10.80 -8.98
N GLY A 186 18.65 10.42 -9.90
CA GLY A 186 17.28 10.02 -9.62
C GLY A 186 17.17 8.76 -8.71
N PHE A 187 18.24 7.99 -8.57
CA PHE A 187 18.36 6.86 -7.63
C PHE A 187 19.26 7.19 -6.43
N ILE A 188 20.36 7.89 -6.65
CA ILE A 188 21.35 8.19 -5.59
C ILE A 188 20.74 9.10 -4.52
N LEU A 189 20.04 10.18 -4.90
CA LEU A 189 19.47 11.11 -3.91
C LEU A 189 18.33 10.49 -3.08
N PRO A 190 17.34 9.80 -3.66
CA PRO A 190 16.37 9.05 -2.87
C PRO A 190 17.03 7.97 -2.01
N GLY A 191 18.11 7.34 -2.50
CA GLY A 191 18.87 6.35 -1.75
C GLY A 191 19.53 6.95 -0.50
N LEU A 192 20.18 8.10 -0.61
CA LEU A 192 20.76 8.82 0.54
C LEU A 192 19.68 9.23 1.55
N LEU A 193 18.56 9.78 1.06
CA LEU A 193 17.41 10.13 1.91
C LEU A 193 16.88 8.93 2.67
N ALA A 194 16.79 7.77 2.00
CA ALA A 194 16.32 6.52 2.60
C ALA A 194 17.25 6.02 3.72
N ILE A 195 18.57 6.15 3.55
CA ILE A 195 19.54 5.78 4.60
C ILE A 195 19.38 6.70 5.83
N ILE A 196 19.27 8.01 5.62
CA ILE A 196 19.13 9.00 6.72
C ILE A 196 17.82 8.73 7.48
N VAL A 197 16.69 8.67 6.76
CA VAL A 197 15.37 8.46 7.38
C VAL A 197 15.29 7.08 8.03
N GLY A 198 15.80 6.03 7.39
CA GLY A 198 15.87 4.69 7.97
C GLY A 198 16.65 4.66 9.28
N GLY A 199 17.79 5.37 9.36
CA GLY A 199 18.56 5.55 10.59
C GLY A 199 17.73 6.22 11.69
N VAL A 200 17.02 7.30 11.36
CA VAL A 200 16.13 8.00 12.31
C VAL A 200 15.03 7.07 12.82
N LEU A 201 14.41 6.26 11.95
CA LEU A 201 13.33 5.33 12.33
C LEU A 201 13.81 4.28 13.33
N CYS A 202 15.04 3.78 13.22
CA CYS A 202 15.61 2.81 14.16
C CYS A 202 15.57 3.30 15.61
N PHE A 203 15.64 4.61 15.84
CA PHE A 203 15.68 5.21 17.19
C PHE A 203 14.35 5.85 17.61
N ARG A 204 13.46 6.18 16.68
CA ARG A 204 12.27 6.99 16.96
C ARG A 204 10.95 6.24 17.03
N MET A 205 10.91 4.94 16.78
CA MET A 205 9.67 4.16 16.82
C MET A 205 9.63 3.24 18.04
N GLN A 206 8.45 3.08 18.63
CA GLN A 206 8.17 2.17 19.73
C GLN A 206 7.28 1.01 19.27
N ASP A 207 7.40 -0.16 19.90
CA ASP A 207 6.64 -1.35 19.51
C ASP A 207 5.19 -1.26 20.01
N LYS A 208 4.97 -1.45 21.31
CA LYS A 208 3.64 -1.55 21.92
C LYS A 208 3.50 -0.56 23.06
N PRO A 209 2.28 -0.08 23.36
CA PRO A 209 2.05 0.73 24.57
C PRO A 209 2.54 0.03 25.85
N THR A 210 2.31 -1.28 25.95
CA THR A 210 2.70 -2.09 27.11
C THR A 210 4.20 -2.23 27.30
N SER A 211 5.01 -2.06 26.26
CA SER A 211 6.49 -2.02 26.39
C SER A 211 7.01 -0.75 27.05
N MET A 212 6.13 0.25 27.21
CA MET A 212 6.42 1.52 27.88
C MET A 212 5.70 1.67 29.23
N GLY A 213 5.08 0.59 29.72
CA GLY A 213 4.28 0.63 30.95
C GLY A 213 2.91 1.31 30.81
N LEU A 214 2.48 1.57 29.57
CA LEU A 214 1.15 2.10 29.29
C LEU A 214 0.11 0.96 29.28
N PRO A 215 -1.16 1.22 29.64
CA PRO A 215 -2.23 0.27 29.43
C PRO A 215 -2.39 -0.04 27.92
N SER A 216 -3.10 -1.11 27.55
CA SER A 216 -3.42 -1.36 26.15
C SER A 216 -4.35 -0.27 25.59
N VAL A 217 -4.41 -0.13 24.25
CA VAL A 217 -5.28 0.89 23.65
C VAL A 217 -6.76 0.65 23.92
N GLY A 218 -7.19 -0.62 24.03
CA GLY A 218 -8.55 -0.99 24.42
C GLY A 218 -8.87 -0.58 25.86
N GLN A 219 -7.91 -0.70 26.78
CA GLN A 219 -8.07 -0.23 28.16
C GLN A 219 -8.11 1.29 28.24
N TRP A 220 -7.18 1.97 27.56
CA TRP A 220 -7.08 3.43 27.56
C TRP A 220 -8.29 4.13 26.93
N ARG A 221 -8.87 3.54 25.84
CA ARG A 221 -10.04 4.07 25.14
C ARG A 221 -11.38 3.56 25.68
N HIS A 222 -11.37 2.66 26.66
CA HIS A 222 -12.57 1.98 27.18
C HIS A 222 -13.36 1.26 26.08
N ASP A 223 -12.65 0.69 25.07
CA ASP A 223 -13.24 -0.04 23.94
C ASP A 223 -13.34 -1.54 24.29
N GLU A 224 -14.54 -2.00 24.63
CA GLU A 224 -14.76 -3.38 25.09
C GLU A 224 -14.50 -4.42 24.01
N LEU A 225 -14.81 -4.10 22.74
CA LEU A 225 -14.49 -4.99 21.61
C LEU A 225 -12.99 -5.14 21.43
N GLU A 226 -12.27 -4.04 21.52
CA GLU A 226 -10.81 -4.01 21.43
C GLU A 226 -10.18 -4.81 22.58
N LYS A 227 -10.70 -4.68 23.81
CA LYS A 227 -10.24 -5.45 24.99
C LYS A 227 -10.43 -6.95 24.80
N ARG A 228 -11.57 -7.39 24.26
CA ARG A 228 -11.83 -8.81 23.94
C ARG A 228 -10.81 -9.34 22.93
N HIS A 229 -10.59 -8.63 21.84
CA HIS A 229 -9.58 -8.98 20.83
C HIS A 229 -8.15 -9.03 21.37
N GLU A 230 -7.81 -8.21 22.38
CA GLU A 230 -6.51 -8.24 23.05
C GLU A 230 -6.33 -9.45 23.98
N GLN A 231 -7.42 -10.01 24.49
CA GLN A 231 -7.39 -11.20 25.36
C GLN A 231 -7.43 -12.51 24.58
N GLU A 232 -8.14 -12.52 23.45
CA GLU A 232 -8.24 -13.65 22.54
C GLU A 232 -6.87 -13.89 21.87
N GLY A 233 -6.14 -14.89 22.24
CA GLY A 233 -4.92 -15.29 21.51
C GLY A 233 -3.60 -15.07 22.22
N LYS A 234 -3.60 -14.66 23.47
CA LYS A 234 -2.39 -14.68 24.27
C LYS A 234 -1.80 -16.09 24.28
N GLY A 235 -0.62 -16.26 23.71
CA GLY A 235 0.11 -17.53 23.67
C GLY A 235 -0.14 -18.42 22.46
N LEU A 236 -0.77 -17.92 21.40
CA LEU A 236 -0.94 -18.67 20.16
C LEU A 236 0.38 -18.94 19.45
N ASN A 237 0.56 -20.20 18.99
CA ASN A 237 1.71 -20.56 18.18
C ASN A 237 1.55 -19.96 16.76
N PHE A 238 2.65 -19.54 16.15
CA PHE A 238 2.69 -18.99 14.79
C PHE A 238 1.99 -19.90 13.75
N LYS A 239 2.21 -21.22 13.82
CA LYS A 239 1.57 -22.17 12.93
C LYS A 239 0.03 -22.10 13.06
N SER A 240 -0.48 -22.00 14.27
CA SER A 240 -1.92 -21.84 14.55
C SER A 240 -2.44 -20.48 14.01
N ILE A 241 -1.67 -19.41 14.22
CA ILE A 241 -2.00 -18.07 13.69
C ILE A 241 -2.15 -18.13 12.16
N LEU A 242 -1.14 -18.65 11.46
CA LEU A 242 -1.13 -18.74 10.00
C LEU A 242 -2.26 -19.65 9.49
N THR A 243 -2.40 -20.85 10.05
CA THR A 243 -3.36 -21.84 9.54
C THR A 243 -4.80 -21.48 9.86
N THR A 244 -5.08 -21.00 11.07
CA THR A 244 -6.45 -20.73 11.52
C THR A 244 -6.93 -19.34 11.12
N TYR A 245 -6.13 -18.29 11.40
CA TYR A 245 -6.57 -16.91 11.25
C TYR A 245 -6.28 -16.31 9.87
N VAL A 246 -5.37 -16.89 9.09
CA VAL A 246 -5.04 -16.42 7.75
C VAL A 246 -5.52 -17.41 6.70
N LEU A 247 -4.90 -18.58 6.59
CA LEU A 247 -5.20 -19.56 5.53
C LEU A 247 -6.57 -20.24 5.70
N GLY A 248 -7.02 -20.51 6.94
CA GLY A 248 -8.32 -21.08 7.24
C GLY A 248 -9.49 -20.08 7.19
N ASN A 249 -9.18 -18.77 7.10
CA ASN A 249 -10.21 -17.74 7.12
C ASN A 249 -10.72 -17.44 5.70
N LYS A 250 -11.95 -17.89 5.40
CA LYS A 250 -12.60 -17.66 4.09
C LYS A 250 -12.73 -16.18 3.70
N TYR A 251 -12.84 -15.28 4.67
CA TYR A 251 -12.92 -13.84 4.42
C TYR A 251 -11.59 -13.28 3.94
N ILE A 252 -10.47 -13.79 4.45
CA ILE A 252 -9.13 -13.42 3.96
C ILE A 252 -8.98 -13.80 2.47
N TRP A 253 -9.44 -14.97 2.06
CA TRP A 253 -9.39 -15.38 0.64
C TRP A 253 -10.28 -14.51 -0.25
N LEU A 254 -11.44 -14.10 0.23
CA LEU A 254 -12.31 -13.17 -0.48
C LEU A 254 -11.64 -11.79 -0.65
N LEU A 255 -10.99 -11.30 0.43
CA LEU A 255 -10.21 -10.07 0.40
C LEU A 255 -8.99 -10.19 -0.54
N CYS A 256 -8.30 -11.34 -0.56
CA CYS A 256 -7.22 -11.62 -1.51
C CYS A 256 -7.69 -11.50 -2.96
N SER A 257 -8.80 -12.15 -3.31
CA SER A 257 -9.37 -12.11 -4.66
C SER A 257 -9.80 -10.70 -5.07
N SER A 258 -10.44 -9.97 -4.16
CA SER A 258 -10.85 -8.58 -4.40
C SER A 258 -9.61 -7.68 -4.58
N TYR A 259 -8.60 -7.84 -3.74
CA TYR A 259 -7.38 -7.03 -3.80
C TYR A 259 -6.55 -7.27 -5.05
N PHE A 260 -6.50 -8.52 -5.51
CA PHE A 260 -5.91 -8.90 -6.78
C PHE A 260 -6.52 -8.09 -7.93
N LEU A 261 -7.84 -8.06 -8.04
CA LEU A 261 -8.54 -7.34 -9.10
C LEU A 261 -8.41 -5.81 -8.97
N VAL A 262 -8.46 -5.28 -7.75
CA VAL A 262 -8.20 -3.84 -7.50
C VAL A 262 -6.82 -3.44 -8.00
N TYR A 263 -5.80 -4.29 -7.78
CA TYR A 263 -4.45 -4.01 -8.26
C TYR A 263 -4.28 -4.18 -9.77
N VAL A 264 -5.04 -5.08 -10.39
CA VAL A 264 -5.10 -5.13 -11.87
C VAL A 264 -5.57 -3.78 -12.42
N VAL A 265 -6.70 -3.26 -11.95
CA VAL A 265 -7.23 -1.97 -12.43
C VAL A 265 -6.27 -0.82 -12.08
N ARG A 266 -5.80 -0.76 -10.83
CA ARG A 266 -4.90 0.29 -10.36
C ARG A 266 -3.62 0.37 -11.19
N THR A 267 -2.95 -0.77 -11.37
CA THR A 267 -1.66 -0.83 -12.07
C THR A 267 -1.85 -0.57 -13.55
N ALA A 268 -2.88 -1.13 -14.16
CA ALA A 268 -3.20 -0.86 -15.57
C ALA A 268 -3.36 0.64 -15.84
N ILE A 269 -4.19 1.33 -15.06
CA ILE A 269 -4.42 2.77 -15.24
C ILE A 269 -3.17 3.60 -14.94
N ASN A 270 -2.45 3.27 -13.86
CA ASN A 270 -1.27 4.04 -13.45
C ASN A 270 -0.06 3.87 -14.38
N ASP A 271 0.13 2.68 -14.94
CA ASP A 271 1.32 2.36 -15.72
C ASP A 271 1.11 2.58 -17.24
N TRP A 272 -0.13 2.44 -17.72
CA TRP A 272 -0.46 2.54 -19.15
C TRP A 272 -1.33 3.74 -19.52
N GLY A 273 -1.89 4.45 -18.54
CA GLY A 273 -2.83 5.54 -18.78
C GLY A 273 -2.26 6.69 -19.61
N ASN A 274 -0.99 7.06 -19.39
CA ASN A 274 -0.33 8.10 -20.18
C ASN A 274 -0.09 7.64 -21.64
N LEU A 275 0.31 6.39 -21.83
CA LEU A 275 0.50 5.83 -23.18
C LEU A 275 -0.84 5.77 -23.94
N TYR A 276 -1.93 5.38 -23.26
CA TYR A 276 -3.28 5.42 -23.81
C TYR A 276 -3.65 6.83 -24.32
N LEU A 277 -3.43 7.85 -23.49
CA LEU A 277 -3.74 9.25 -23.86
C LEU A 277 -2.91 9.76 -25.03
N VAL A 278 -1.64 9.37 -25.10
CA VAL A 278 -0.76 9.75 -26.23
C VAL A 278 -1.18 9.04 -27.51
N GLN A 279 -1.41 7.72 -27.46
CA GLN A 279 -1.66 6.91 -28.66
C GLN A 279 -3.10 7.05 -29.18
N GLN A 280 -4.09 7.10 -28.29
CA GLN A 280 -5.50 7.07 -28.66
C GLN A 280 -6.11 8.47 -28.80
N HIS A 281 -5.66 9.43 -27.97
CA HIS A 281 -6.20 10.78 -27.94
C HIS A 281 -5.21 11.84 -28.49
N GLY A 282 -3.99 11.43 -28.91
CA GLY A 282 -3.03 12.35 -29.52
C GLY A 282 -2.46 13.42 -28.56
N PHE A 283 -2.51 13.20 -27.25
CA PHE A 283 -2.01 14.17 -26.27
C PHE A 283 -0.48 14.22 -26.30
N GLU A 284 0.06 15.42 -26.10
CA GLU A 284 1.47 15.55 -25.76
C GLU A 284 1.78 14.85 -24.42
N LEU A 285 2.97 14.29 -24.29
CA LEU A 285 3.39 13.51 -23.11
C LEU A 285 3.21 14.26 -21.80
N PHE A 286 3.48 15.57 -21.77
CA PHE A 286 3.32 16.40 -20.58
C PHE A 286 1.83 16.47 -20.17
N SER A 287 0.93 16.71 -21.11
CA SER A 287 -0.53 16.76 -20.87
C SER A 287 -1.06 15.39 -20.44
N ALA A 288 -0.60 14.32 -21.08
CA ALA A 288 -0.96 12.95 -20.69
C ALA A 288 -0.54 12.63 -19.25
N ASN A 289 0.71 12.96 -18.88
CA ASN A 289 1.19 12.78 -17.52
C ASN A 289 0.44 13.64 -16.49
N ALA A 290 0.09 14.89 -16.85
CA ALA A 290 -0.71 15.77 -16.00
C ALA A 290 -2.13 15.21 -15.78
N ALA A 291 -2.77 14.64 -16.81
CA ALA A 291 -4.07 13.98 -16.67
C ALA A 291 -4.00 12.75 -15.77
N VAL A 292 -2.98 11.89 -15.95
CA VAL A 292 -2.76 10.71 -15.09
C VAL A 292 -2.41 11.11 -13.66
N SER A 293 -1.76 12.23 -13.42
CA SER A 293 -1.48 12.74 -12.06
C SER A 293 -2.78 12.99 -11.26
N MET A 294 -3.90 13.28 -11.94
CA MET A 294 -5.22 13.42 -11.29
C MET A 294 -5.68 12.10 -10.63
N PHE A 295 -5.21 10.95 -11.10
CA PHE A 295 -5.45 9.65 -10.45
C PHE A 295 -4.87 9.61 -9.03
N GLU A 296 -3.69 10.14 -8.80
CA GLU A 296 -3.09 10.19 -7.45
C GLU A 296 -3.78 11.21 -6.55
N ILE A 297 -4.20 12.36 -7.11
CA ILE A 297 -4.98 13.38 -6.37
C ILE A 297 -6.35 12.84 -5.98
N GLY A 298 -7.04 12.18 -6.91
CA GLY A 298 -8.29 11.47 -6.63
C GLY A 298 -8.10 10.42 -5.55
N GLY A 299 -7.02 9.65 -5.65
CA GLY A 299 -6.64 8.62 -4.68
C GLY A 299 -6.38 9.14 -3.28
N PHE A 300 -5.73 10.30 -3.16
CA PHE A 300 -5.56 11.00 -1.88
C PHE A 300 -6.91 11.28 -1.21
N LEU A 301 -7.83 11.93 -1.92
CA LEU A 301 -9.17 12.24 -1.39
C LEU A 301 -10.01 10.98 -1.17
N GLY A 302 -9.94 10.01 -2.08
CA GLY A 302 -10.65 8.75 -1.98
C GLY A 302 -10.24 7.91 -0.77
N SER A 303 -8.96 7.89 -0.44
CA SER A 303 -8.45 7.22 0.77
C SER A 303 -9.00 7.86 2.05
N LEU A 304 -8.98 9.20 2.14
CA LEU A 304 -9.51 9.93 3.27
C LEU A 304 -11.02 9.72 3.42
N PHE A 305 -11.75 9.88 2.32
CA PHE A 305 -13.21 9.73 2.31
C PHE A 305 -13.62 8.28 2.62
N GLY A 306 -12.91 7.29 2.08
CA GLY A 306 -13.17 5.87 2.34
C GLY A 306 -13.02 5.49 3.79
N GLY A 307 -11.94 5.93 4.45
CA GLY A 307 -11.70 5.68 5.87
C GLY A 307 -12.71 6.40 6.77
N TRP A 308 -12.84 7.72 6.59
CA TRP A 308 -13.78 8.54 7.35
C TRP A 308 -15.25 8.11 7.12
N GLY A 309 -15.64 7.88 5.87
CA GLY A 309 -16.99 7.50 5.53
C GLY A 309 -17.38 6.13 6.08
N SER A 310 -16.46 5.17 6.06
CA SER A 310 -16.65 3.86 6.67
C SER A 310 -16.88 3.96 8.18
N ASP A 311 -16.15 4.81 8.89
CA ASP A 311 -16.32 5.02 10.33
C ASP A 311 -17.60 5.80 10.64
N ARG A 312 -17.92 6.83 9.85
CA ARG A 312 -19.05 7.75 10.10
C ARG A 312 -20.40 7.17 9.71
N PHE A 313 -20.50 6.55 8.52
CA PHE A 313 -21.78 6.09 7.99
C PHE A 313 -22.09 4.63 8.28
N PHE A 314 -21.04 3.82 8.47
CA PHE A 314 -21.17 2.37 8.64
C PHE A 314 -20.57 1.86 9.95
N HIS A 315 -20.33 2.76 10.93
CA HIS A 315 -19.86 2.40 12.28
C HIS A 315 -18.60 1.49 12.28
N GLY A 316 -17.70 1.71 11.33
CA GLY A 316 -16.50 0.88 11.17
C GLY A 316 -16.71 -0.40 10.36
N ASN A 317 -17.90 -0.64 9.81
CA ASN A 317 -18.14 -1.74 8.88
C ASN A 317 -17.58 -1.36 7.49
N ARG A 318 -16.54 -2.09 7.03
CA ARG A 318 -15.80 -1.77 5.80
C ARG A 318 -16.49 -2.26 4.53
N ALA A 319 -17.35 -3.27 4.62
CA ALA A 319 -17.91 -3.94 3.46
C ALA A 319 -18.86 -3.06 2.62
N PRO A 320 -19.84 -2.33 3.20
CA PRO A 320 -20.73 -1.47 2.41
C PRO A 320 -19.97 -0.36 1.69
N MET A 321 -19.00 0.25 2.37
CA MET A 321 -18.18 1.31 1.76
C MET A 321 -17.32 0.77 0.61
N ASN A 322 -16.70 -0.41 0.78
CA ASN A 322 -15.99 -1.09 -0.28
C ASN A 322 -16.88 -1.37 -1.51
N LEU A 323 -18.14 -1.74 -1.30
CA LEU A 323 -19.08 -1.98 -2.40
C LEU A 323 -19.39 -0.69 -3.17
N ILE A 324 -19.64 0.43 -2.46
CA ILE A 324 -19.89 1.74 -3.10
C ILE A 324 -18.68 2.13 -3.97
N PHE A 325 -17.47 1.97 -3.43
CA PHE A 325 -16.25 2.29 -4.17
C PHE A 325 -16.02 1.33 -5.35
N ALA A 326 -16.31 0.04 -5.20
CA ALA A 326 -16.20 -0.93 -6.30
C ALA A 326 -17.13 -0.59 -7.47
N LEU A 327 -18.38 -0.20 -7.18
CA LEU A 327 -19.31 0.28 -8.19
C LEU A 327 -18.81 1.59 -8.83
N GLY A 328 -18.20 2.47 -8.05
CA GLY A 328 -17.56 3.70 -8.53
C GLY A 328 -16.38 3.42 -9.47
N ILE A 329 -15.54 2.40 -9.17
CA ILE A 329 -14.46 1.96 -10.08
C ILE A 329 -15.06 1.54 -11.41
N PHE A 330 -16.06 0.65 -11.38
CA PHE A 330 -16.71 0.15 -12.60
C PHE A 330 -17.28 1.30 -13.45
N ALA A 331 -18.02 2.21 -12.83
CA ALA A 331 -18.61 3.35 -13.51
C ALA A 331 -17.54 4.28 -14.12
N SER A 332 -16.47 4.59 -13.35
CA SER A 332 -15.44 5.53 -13.80
C SER A 332 -14.55 4.94 -14.90
N VAL A 333 -14.22 3.64 -14.82
CA VAL A 333 -13.47 2.96 -15.89
C VAL A 333 -14.30 2.87 -17.16
N THR A 334 -15.59 2.54 -17.05
CA THR A 334 -16.52 2.50 -18.19
C THR A 334 -16.69 3.91 -18.79
N ALA A 335 -16.77 4.95 -17.97
CA ALA A 335 -16.83 6.32 -18.44
C ALA A 335 -15.58 6.73 -19.23
N LEU A 336 -14.38 6.37 -18.75
CA LEU A 336 -13.13 6.62 -19.49
C LEU A 336 -13.12 5.90 -20.84
N TRP A 337 -13.53 4.62 -20.88
CA TRP A 337 -13.58 3.82 -22.09
C TRP A 337 -14.55 4.36 -23.15
N LEU A 338 -15.73 4.80 -22.70
CA LEU A 338 -16.81 5.27 -23.60
C LEU A 338 -16.70 6.78 -23.93
N THR A 339 -15.72 7.50 -23.39
CA THR A 339 -15.57 8.93 -23.65
C THR A 339 -14.92 9.17 -25.03
N PRO A 340 -15.67 9.67 -26.02
CA PRO A 340 -15.13 9.92 -27.36
C PRO A 340 -14.43 11.28 -27.48
N LEU A 341 -14.39 12.07 -26.40
CA LEU A 341 -13.93 13.44 -26.40
C LEU A 341 -12.42 13.52 -26.09
N ASP A 342 -11.66 14.14 -27.00
CA ASP A 342 -10.25 14.48 -26.79
C ASP A 342 -10.12 15.75 -25.93
N ASN A 343 -10.89 15.78 -24.82
CA ASN A 343 -10.93 16.91 -23.91
C ASN A 343 -10.12 16.62 -22.65
N PHE A 344 -9.04 17.38 -22.42
CA PHE A 344 -8.14 17.25 -21.29
C PHE A 344 -8.88 17.25 -19.94
N ILE A 345 -9.85 18.14 -19.74
CA ILE A 345 -10.58 18.27 -18.46
C ILE A 345 -11.43 17.04 -18.19
N VAL A 346 -12.14 16.53 -19.20
CA VAL A 346 -13.01 15.35 -19.08
C VAL A 346 -12.18 14.12 -18.78
N LEU A 347 -11.11 13.87 -19.53
CA LEU A 347 -10.23 12.72 -19.33
C LEU A 347 -9.52 12.81 -17.98
N SER A 348 -9.01 13.97 -17.59
CA SER A 348 -8.43 14.20 -16.26
C SER A 348 -9.46 13.94 -15.15
N GLY A 349 -10.72 14.32 -15.32
CA GLY A 349 -11.83 14.02 -14.42
C GLY A 349 -12.11 12.51 -14.30
N CYS A 350 -12.01 11.77 -15.41
CA CYS A 350 -12.11 10.31 -15.38
C CYS A 350 -10.95 9.68 -14.58
N PHE A 351 -9.70 10.10 -14.83
CA PHE A 351 -8.54 9.62 -14.06
C PHE A 351 -8.67 9.95 -12.57
N PHE A 352 -9.09 11.17 -12.23
CA PHE A 352 -9.39 11.56 -10.86
C PHE A 352 -10.44 10.64 -10.23
N SER A 353 -11.55 10.38 -10.91
CA SER A 353 -12.64 9.54 -10.41
C SER A 353 -12.19 8.09 -10.21
N ILE A 354 -11.45 7.53 -11.18
CA ILE A 354 -10.90 6.19 -11.04
C ILE A 354 -9.96 6.13 -9.83
N GLY A 355 -9.07 7.10 -9.67
CA GLY A 355 -8.18 7.20 -8.51
C GLY A 355 -8.95 7.27 -7.21
N PHE A 356 -9.95 8.17 -7.11
CA PHE A 356 -10.80 8.32 -5.94
C PHE A 356 -11.42 6.98 -5.52
N PHE A 357 -12.00 6.25 -6.46
CA PHE A 357 -12.68 4.98 -6.15
C PHE A 357 -11.72 3.78 -6.00
N VAL A 358 -10.56 3.76 -6.61
CA VAL A 358 -9.59 2.65 -6.50
C VAL A 358 -8.87 2.66 -5.15
N PHE A 359 -8.43 3.83 -4.68
CA PHE A 359 -7.63 3.92 -3.46
C PHE A 359 -8.43 3.69 -2.17
N GLY A 360 -9.75 3.88 -2.18
CA GLY A 360 -10.63 3.51 -1.08
C GLY A 360 -10.56 2.01 -0.77
N PRO A 361 -10.96 1.11 -1.67
CA PRO A 361 -10.84 -0.33 -1.49
C PRO A 361 -9.42 -0.79 -1.25
N GLN A 362 -8.44 -0.21 -1.93
CA GLN A 362 -7.03 -0.52 -1.69
C GLN A 362 -6.63 -0.34 -0.22
N MET A 363 -7.06 0.72 0.41
CA MET A 363 -6.81 0.99 1.83
C MET A 363 -7.69 0.11 2.72
N MET A 364 -9.01 0.09 2.48
CA MET A 364 -9.98 -0.59 3.33
C MET A 364 -9.85 -2.12 3.31
N ILE A 365 -9.46 -2.74 2.18
CA ILE A 365 -9.20 -4.18 2.10
C ILE A 365 -7.99 -4.55 2.97
N GLY A 366 -6.92 -3.75 2.92
CA GLY A 366 -5.75 -3.95 3.78
C GLY A 366 -6.10 -3.83 5.28
N MET A 367 -6.91 -2.85 5.63
CA MET A 367 -7.42 -2.66 6.99
C MET A 367 -8.35 -3.80 7.42
N ALA A 368 -9.30 -4.19 6.58
CA ALA A 368 -10.21 -5.30 6.84
C ALA A 368 -9.46 -6.63 7.03
N ALA A 369 -8.38 -6.87 6.28
CA ALA A 369 -7.53 -8.04 6.47
C ALA A 369 -6.86 -8.06 7.85
N ALA A 370 -6.39 -6.92 8.33
CA ALA A 370 -5.84 -6.78 9.67
C ALA A 370 -6.90 -6.99 10.76
N GLU A 371 -8.11 -6.46 10.55
CA GLU A 371 -9.24 -6.54 11.50
C GLU A 371 -9.91 -7.93 11.52
N CYS A 372 -9.98 -8.63 10.39
CA CYS A 372 -10.54 -9.99 10.28
C CYS A 372 -9.57 -11.07 10.79
N SER A 373 -8.32 -10.72 11.03
CA SER A 373 -7.32 -11.59 11.64
C SER A 373 -7.15 -11.28 13.13
N HIS A 374 -6.36 -12.10 13.82
CA HIS A 374 -5.96 -11.76 15.19
C HIS A 374 -4.95 -10.61 15.19
N LYS A 375 -4.90 -9.79 16.27
CA LYS A 375 -3.96 -8.67 16.40
C LYS A 375 -2.50 -9.09 16.18
N GLU A 376 -2.12 -10.26 16.69
CA GLU A 376 -0.77 -10.82 16.52
C GLU A 376 -0.50 -11.34 15.10
N ALA A 377 -1.54 -11.40 14.25
CA ALA A 377 -1.46 -11.84 12.86
C ALA A 377 -1.73 -10.70 11.85
N ALA A 378 -1.90 -9.46 12.31
CA ALA A 378 -2.29 -8.33 11.46
C ALA A 378 -1.28 -8.08 10.32
N GLY A 379 0.00 -8.11 10.59
CA GLY A 379 1.06 -7.99 9.60
C GLY A 379 1.09 -9.17 8.62
N THR A 380 0.90 -10.39 9.13
CA THR A 380 0.82 -11.62 8.31
C THR A 380 -0.39 -11.59 7.39
N ALA A 381 -1.57 -11.22 7.89
CA ALA A 381 -2.80 -11.15 7.10
C ALA A 381 -2.72 -10.07 6.01
N THR A 382 -2.27 -8.87 6.36
CA THR A 382 -2.08 -7.78 5.37
C THR A 382 -1.00 -8.11 4.36
N GLY A 383 0.06 -8.81 4.78
CA GLY A 383 1.11 -9.31 3.91
C GLY A 383 0.61 -10.34 2.92
N PHE A 384 -0.20 -11.29 3.39
CA PHE A 384 -0.81 -12.33 2.55
C PHE A 384 -1.77 -11.74 1.50
N VAL A 385 -2.68 -10.86 1.92
CA VAL A 385 -3.57 -10.13 1.00
C VAL A 385 -2.76 -9.28 0.03
N GLY A 386 -1.68 -8.65 0.50
CA GLY A 386 -0.76 -7.87 -0.33
C GLY A 386 -0.05 -8.69 -1.41
N LEU A 387 0.30 -9.95 -1.14
CA LEU A 387 0.86 -10.86 -2.14
C LEU A 387 -0.09 -10.99 -3.34
N PHE A 388 -1.38 -11.23 -3.09
CA PHE A 388 -2.38 -11.32 -4.16
C PHE A 388 -2.55 -10.00 -4.92
N GLY A 389 -2.51 -8.86 -4.24
CA GLY A 389 -2.52 -7.56 -4.90
C GLY A 389 -1.35 -7.43 -5.89
N TYR A 390 -0.14 -7.78 -5.47
CA TYR A 390 1.03 -7.67 -6.35
C TYR A 390 1.11 -8.73 -7.45
N LEU A 391 0.48 -9.89 -7.26
CA LEU A 391 0.23 -10.82 -8.38
C LEU A 391 -0.71 -10.20 -9.42
N GLY A 392 -1.75 -9.46 -8.98
CA GLY A 392 -2.60 -8.68 -9.88
C GLY A 392 -1.83 -7.59 -10.63
N ALA A 393 -0.95 -6.85 -9.93
CA ALA A 393 -0.08 -5.86 -10.56
C ALA A 393 0.88 -6.47 -11.61
N ALA A 394 1.43 -7.65 -11.33
CA ALA A 394 2.29 -8.35 -12.27
C ALA A 394 1.54 -8.77 -13.56
N LEU A 395 0.27 -9.18 -13.45
CA LEU A 395 -0.58 -9.47 -14.61
C LEU A 395 -0.96 -8.21 -15.38
N ALA A 396 -1.11 -7.08 -14.72
CA ALA A 396 -1.37 -5.78 -15.36
C ALA A 396 -0.12 -5.15 -16.00
N SER A 397 1.06 -5.77 -15.87
CA SER A 397 2.30 -5.32 -16.50
C SER A 397 2.51 -6.02 -17.85
N TYR A 398 3.51 -6.86 -17.98
CA TYR A 398 3.85 -7.52 -19.25
C TYR A 398 2.68 -8.30 -19.88
N PRO A 399 1.88 -9.14 -19.19
CA PRO A 399 0.77 -9.85 -19.83
C PRO A 399 -0.29 -8.95 -20.46
N LEU A 400 -0.55 -7.78 -19.85
CA LEU A 400 -1.52 -6.82 -20.39
C LEU A 400 -1.01 -6.15 -21.67
N THR A 401 0.32 -6.00 -21.85
CA THR A 401 0.88 -5.49 -23.11
C THR A 401 0.60 -6.42 -24.27
N LEU A 402 0.67 -7.74 -24.06
CA LEU A 402 0.34 -8.72 -25.10
C LEU A 402 -1.12 -8.61 -25.55
N ILE A 403 -2.03 -8.28 -24.62
CA ILE A 403 -3.44 -8.04 -24.94
C ILE A 403 -3.59 -6.74 -25.74
N ILE A 404 -2.87 -5.68 -25.37
CA ILE A 404 -2.90 -4.41 -26.11
C ILE A 404 -2.34 -4.62 -27.54
N GLU A 405 -1.27 -5.37 -27.70
CA GLU A 405 -0.67 -5.65 -29.01
C GLU A 405 -1.62 -6.46 -29.91
N GLN A 406 -2.40 -7.39 -29.34
CA GLN A 406 -3.29 -8.27 -30.09
C GLN A 406 -4.69 -7.67 -30.32
N PHE A 407 -5.25 -6.99 -29.33
CA PHE A 407 -6.64 -6.50 -29.30
C PHE A 407 -6.76 -4.99 -29.14
N SER A 408 -5.65 -4.26 -29.26
CA SER A 408 -5.59 -2.80 -29.08
C SER A 408 -6.12 -2.35 -27.69
N TRP A 409 -6.45 -1.09 -27.54
CA TRP A 409 -6.99 -0.52 -26.31
C TRP A 409 -8.37 -1.07 -25.93
N GLU A 410 -9.12 -1.65 -26.87
CA GLU A 410 -10.38 -2.37 -26.61
C GLU A 410 -10.16 -3.58 -25.69
N GLY A 411 -9.11 -4.35 -25.94
CA GLY A 411 -8.73 -5.46 -25.06
C GLY A 411 -8.32 -5.00 -23.66
N PHE A 412 -7.56 -3.91 -23.58
CA PHE A 412 -7.18 -3.30 -22.33
C PHE A 412 -8.40 -2.92 -21.47
N PHE A 413 -9.33 -2.14 -22.04
CA PHE A 413 -10.53 -1.71 -21.31
C PHE A 413 -11.46 -2.87 -20.96
N SER A 414 -11.57 -3.88 -21.84
CA SER A 414 -12.34 -5.10 -21.55
C SER A 414 -11.83 -5.80 -20.29
N VAL A 415 -10.51 -5.97 -20.14
CA VAL A 415 -9.90 -6.62 -18.97
C VAL A 415 -10.14 -5.81 -17.70
N ILE A 416 -9.89 -4.50 -17.71
CA ILE A 416 -10.01 -3.68 -16.49
C ILE A 416 -11.48 -3.46 -16.09
N THR A 417 -12.40 -3.32 -17.05
CA THR A 417 -13.84 -3.20 -16.79
C THR A 417 -14.41 -4.50 -16.21
N LEU A 418 -14.05 -5.65 -16.79
CA LEU A 418 -14.43 -6.95 -16.25
C LEU A 418 -13.87 -7.14 -14.83
N SER A 419 -12.62 -6.76 -14.61
CA SER A 419 -12.01 -6.81 -13.27
C SER A 419 -12.79 -5.94 -12.28
N ALA A 420 -13.18 -4.72 -12.66
CA ALA A 420 -13.98 -3.81 -11.83
C ALA A 420 -15.37 -4.37 -11.51
N ALA A 421 -16.04 -5.00 -12.48
CA ALA A 421 -17.32 -5.68 -12.26
C ALA A 421 -17.17 -6.86 -11.28
N CYS A 422 -16.13 -7.67 -11.45
CA CYS A 422 -15.85 -8.80 -10.56
C CYS A 422 -15.54 -8.36 -9.13
N ILE A 423 -14.86 -7.23 -8.90
CA ILE A 423 -14.64 -6.67 -7.56
C ILE A 423 -16.00 -6.44 -6.86
N SER A 424 -16.95 -5.82 -7.55
CA SER A 424 -18.29 -5.54 -7.00
C SER A 424 -19.02 -6.82 -6.60
N LEU A 425 -18.93 -7.87 -7.44
CA LEU A 425 -19.54 -9.17 -7.17
C LEU A 425 -18.89 -9.90 -5.99
N LEU A 426 -17.56 -9.84 -5.85
CA LEU A 426 -16.83 -10.48 -4.76
C LEU A 426 -17.06 -9.83 -3.40
N ILE A 427 -17.38 -8.53 -3.35
CA ILE A 427 -17.66 -7.82 -2.09
C ILE A 427 -19.08 -8.07 -1.59
N LEU A 428 -20.05 -8.39 -2.45
CA LEU A 428 -21.44 -8.63 -2.07
C LEU A 428 -21.64 -9.71 -0.96
N PRO A 429 -21.00 -10.89 -1.03
CA PRO A 429 -21.09 -11.89 0.04
C PRO A 429 -20.57 -11.38 1.39
N PHE A 430 -19.54 -10.53 1.36
CA PHE A 430 -18.95 -9.95 2.58
C PHE A 430 -19.90 -8.97 3.26
N VAL A 431 -20.60 -8.12 2.49
CA VAL A 431 -21.66 -7.24 3.00
C VAL A 431 -22.78 -8.06 3.67
N LYS A 432 -23.27 -9.09 3.00
CA LYS A 432 -24.34 -9.96 3.54
C LYS A 432 -23.93 -10.70 4.81
N ALA A 433 -22.68 -11.15 4.89
CA ALA A 433 -22.17 -11.86 6.07
C ALA A 433 -22.06 -10.95 7.29
N GLN A 434 -21.59 -9.72 7.11
CA GLN A 434 -21.50 -8.74 8.20
C GLN A 434 -22.89 -8.27 8.67
N GLN A 435 -23.83 -8.03 7.77
CA GLN A 435 -25.22 -7.69 8.14
C GLN A 435 -25.89 -8.79 8.96
N ARG A 436 -25.66 -10.06 8.62
CA ARG A 436 -26.18 -11.20 9.43
C ARG A 436 -25.56 -11.26 10.82
N ALA A 437 -24.26 -10.95 10.94
CA ALA A 437 -23.60 -10.93 12.25
C ALA A 437 -24.16 -9.80 13.15
N GLU A 438 -24.44 -8.63 12.58
CA GLU A 438 -25.03 -7.49 13.29
C GLU A 438 -26.50 -7.77 13.73
N THR A 439 -27.32 -8.39 12.88
CA THR A 439 -28.68 -8.77 13.22
C THR A 439 -28.78 -9.86 14.30
N LEU A 440 -27.77 -10.72 14.42
CA LEU A 440 -27.69 -11.74 15.47
C LEU A 440 -27.12 -11.19 16.79
N SER A 441 -26.46 -10.04 16.76
CA SER A 441 -25.90 -9.37 17.95
C SER A 441 -26.75 -8.22 18.50
N SER A 442 -27.81 -7.82 17.81
CA SER A 442 -28.82 -6.91 18.34
C SER A 442 -29.75 -7.66 19.30
N PRO A 443 -29.93 -7.15 20.54
CA PRO A 443 -30.76 -7.80 21.59
C PRO A 443 -32.22 -7.89 21.20
#